data_c62dc8b266cf7b0e788cf4bd77fb3612
#
_entry.id   c62dc8b266cf7b0e788cf4bd77fb3612
#
_cell.length_a   1.000
_cell.length_b   1.000
_cell.length_c   1.000
_cell.angle_alpha   90.00
_cell.angle_beta   90.00
_cell.angle_gamma   90.00
#
_symmetry.space_group_name_H-M   'P 1'
#
loop_
_entity.id
_entity.type
_entity.pdbx_description
1 polymer ?
#
loop_
_entity_poly.entity_id
_entity_poly.type
_entity_poly.pdbx_seq_one_letter_code
_entity_poly.pdbx_strand_id
1 'polypeptide(L)'
;MKKFTFNKQFMVLMFLLLNCFASYAADENLITKQITLNLTEAGTLPNKIGSSKKNLITNLKIIGEINGTDLRFIREMAGCNAYGISTSGNLSVLDLSETRIVEGGDYYFVRYDDDDDHNLYTCNDIIGEYAFFGCSSLTSVNIPSSVTGIGNKVFRGCTSLTSINIPSSVTEIGWYAFSGCSSLTSVNIPSSVKSIGDYTFSSCSSLTSVNIPSSVTWIGDGAFSGCSSLTSVNIPSRVIEIGDKAFYDCI
;
A
#
# COMPACT_ATOMS: atom_id res chain seq x y z
N MET A 1 -29.53 -38.06 -34.58
CA MET A 1 -28.76 -37.06 -33.84
C MET A 1 -29.04 -37.22 -32.34
N LYS A 2 -28.09 -37.70 -31.52
CA LYS A 2 -28.23 -37.79 -30.08
C LYS A 2 -27.95 -36.42 -29.48
N LYS A 3 -28.95 -35.79 -28.81
CA LYS A 3 -28.78 -34.56 -28.06
C LYS A 3 -28.11 -34.88 -26.73
N PHE A 4 -26.91 -34.39 -26.49
CA PHE A 4 -26.28 -34.41 -25.18
C PHE A 4 -26.81 -33.23 -24.34
N THR A 5 -27.61 -33.51 -23.33
CA THR A 5 -28.01 -32.52 -22.31
C THR A 5 -26.97 -32.53 -21.18
N PHE A 6 -26.19 -31.49 -21.10
CA PHE A 6 -25.26 -31.30 -19.95
C PHE A 6 -26.03 -30.89 -18.70
N ASN A 7 -25.87 -31.64 -17.63
CA ASN A 7 -26.46 -31.33 -16.31
C ASN A 7 -25.82 -30.03 -15.75
N LYS A 8 -26.66 -29.14 -15.23
CA LYS A 8 -26.26 -27.85 -14.65
C LYS A 8 -25.18 -27.98 -13.56
N GLN A 9 -25.19 -29.10 -12.80
CA GLN A 9 -24.14 -29.43 -11.82
C GLN A 9 -22.80 -29.77 -12.46
N PHE A 10 -22.79 -30.36 -13.66
CA PHE A 10 -21.56 -30.70 -14.40
C PHE A 10 -20.90 -29.42 -14.95
N MET A 11 -21.71 -28.43 -15.38
CA MET A 11 -21.21 -27.15 -15.82
C MET A 11 -20.59 -26.34 -14.68
N VAL A 12 -21.18 -26.33 -13.48
CA VAL A 12 -20.65 -25.65 -12.30
C VAL A 12 -19.33 -26.29 -11.84
N LEU A 13 -19.26 -27.63 -11.86
CA LEU A 13 -18.03 -28.37 -11.51
C LEU A 13 -16.90 -28.11 -12.53
N MET A 14 -17.23 -28.03 -13.81
CA MET A 14 -16.27 -27.71 -14.87
C MET A 14 -15.79 -26.25 -14.77
N PHE A 15 -16.66 -25.31 -14.38
CA PHE A 15 -16.31 -23.92 -14.15
C PHE A 15 -15.41 -23.74 -12.90
N LEU A 16 -15.68 -24.51 -11.81
CA LEU A 16 -14.84 -24.54 -10.60
C LEU A 16 -13.48 -25.19 -10.89
N LEU A 17 -13.42 -26.27 -11.69
CA LEU A 17 -12.17 -26.90 -12.07
C LEU A 17 -11.34 -26.01 -13.03
N LEU A 18 -11.98 -25.33 -13.99
CA LEU A 18 -11.29 -24.39 -14.87
C LEU A 18 -10.72 -23.19 -14.12
N ASN A 19 -11.41 -22.67 -13.11
CA ASN A 19 -10.88 -21.61 -12.24
C ASN A 19 -9.76 -22.12 -11.32
N CYS A 20 -9.80 -23.37 -10.86
CA CYS A 20 -8.70 -23.99 -10.11
C CYS A 20 -7.46 -24.19 -11.00
N PHE A 21 -7.63 -24.64 -12.24
CA PHE A 21 -6.50 -24.79 -13.17
C PHE A 21 -5.93 -23.44 -13.64
N ALA A 22 -6.78 -22.40 -13.81
CA ALA A 22 -6.32 -21.06 -14.14
C ALA A 22 -5.51 -20.42 -13.00
N SER A 23 -5.87 -20.68 -11.73
CA SER A 23 -5.09 -20.22 -10.58
C SER A 23 -3.78 -21.00 -10.38
N TYR A 24 -3.74 -22.29 -10.78
CA TYR A 24 -2.52 -23.11 -10.70
C TYR A 24 -1.52 -22.80 -11.83
N ALA A 25 -2.01 -22.43 -13.03
CA ALA A 25 -1.15 -22.07 -14.16
C ALA A 25 -0.56 -20.66 -14.07
N ALA A 26 -1.12 -19.77 -13.21
CA ALA A 26 -0.61 -18.42 -13.03
C ALA A 26 0.65 -18.36 -12.16
N ASP A 27 0.91 -19.39 -11.35
CA ASP A 27 2.00 -19.39 -10.35
C ASP A 27 3.37 -19.85 -10.94
N GLU A 28 3.35 -20.60 -12.05
CA GLU A 28 4.59 -21.18 -12.63
C GLU A 28 5.49 -20.16 -13.35
N ASN A 29 5.01 -18.93 -13.60
CA ASN A 29 5.74 -17.91 -14.35
C ASN A 29 6.14 -16.68 -13.52
N LEU A 30 5.84 -16.65 -12.20
CA LEU A 30 6.19 -15.51 -11.37
C LEU A 30 7.70 -15.41 -11.15
N ILE A 31 8.21 -14.17 -11.24
CA ILE A 31 9.63 -13.86 -10.97
C ILE A 31 9.74 -13.49 -9.49
N THR A 32 10.03 -14.49 -8.66
CA THR A 32 10.11 -14.35 -7.20
C THR A 32 11.47 -13.91 -6.69
N LYS A 33 12.53 -14.14 -7.50
CA LYS A 33 13.86 -13.61 -7.18
C LYS A 33 13.83 -12.09 -7.27
N GLN A 34 14.45 -11.41 -6.30
CA GLN A 34 14.57 -9.96 -6.31
C GLN A 34 15.20 -9.45 -7.61
N ILE A 35 14.50 -8.55 -8.27
CA ILE A 35 15.01 -7.76 -9.39
C ILE A 35 15.48 -6.41 -8.84
N THR A 36 16.73 -6.07 -9.08
CA THR A 36 17.28 -4.75 -8.74
C THR A 36 17.47 -3.94 -10.01
N LEU A 37 16.85 -2.76 -10.06
CA LEU A 37 16.95 -1.81 -11.18
C LEU A 37 17.58 -0.50 -10.74
N ASN A 38 18.63 -0.09 -11.45
CA ASN A 38 19.20 1.25 -11.31
C ASN A 38 18.60 2.17 -12.36
N LEU A 39 17.87 3.18 -11.90
CA LEU A 39 17.30 4.23 -12.74
C LEU A 39 18.27 5.41 -12.80
N THR A 40 18.87 5.62 -13.96
CA THR A 40 19.73 6.79 -14.22
C THR A 40 18.93 8.05 -14.53
N GLU A 41 17.62 7.89 -14.79
CA GLU A 41 16.67 8.94 -15.09
C GLU A 41 15.30 8.56 -14.57
N ALA A 42 14.62 9.45 -13.86
CA ALA A 42 13.26 9.26 -13.37
C ALA A 42 12.26 9.15 -14.54
N GLY A 43 11.22 8.31 -14.37
CA GLY A 43 10.20 8.06 -15.42
C GLY A 43 10.57 6.93 -16.38
N THR A 44 11.69 6.23 -16.18
CA THR A 44 12.19 5.20 -17.13
C THR A 44 11.87 3.77 -16.73
N LEU A 45 11.28 3.54 -15.55
CA LEU A 45 10.93 2.20 -15.07
C LEU A 45 10.05 1.40 -16.05
N PRO A 46 8.99 2.01 -16.66
CA PRO A 46 8.15 1.29 -17.64
C PRO A 46 8.95 0.73 -18.82
N ASN A 47 9.95 1.48 -19.30
CA ASN A 47 10.81 1.07 -20.42
C ASN A 47 11.77 -0.05 -20.02
N LYS A 48 12.27 -0.05 -18.77
CA LYS A 48 13.21 -1.06 -18.28
C LYS A 48 12.55 -2.41 -18.02
N ILE A 49 11.29 -2.43 -17.53
CA ILE A 49 10.55 -3.66 -17.23
C ILE A 49 9.75 -4.13 -18.46
N GLY A 50 9.05 -3.22 -19.10
CA GLY A 50 8.12 -3.52 -20.19
C GLY A 50 6.79 -4.14 -19.72
N SER A 51 5.74 -3.99 -20.54
CA SER A 51 4.37 -4.42 -20.21
C SER A 51 4.22 -5.93 -20.02
N SER A 52 5.02 -6.74 -20.75
CA SER A 52 4.94 -8.19 -20.69
C SER A 52 5.46 -8.80 -19.38
N LYS A 53 6.33 -8.11 -18.65
CA LYS A 53 6.94 -8.60 -17.40
C LYS A 53 6.37 -7.95 -16.15
N LYS A 54 5.66 -6.82 -16.27
CA LYS A 54 5.22 -6.03 -15.12
C LYS A 54 4.40 -6.84 -14.10
N ASN A 55 3.54 -7.74 -14.57
CA ASN A 55 2.67 -8.54 -13.72
C ASN A 55 3.32 -9.83 -13.20
N LEU A 56 4.52 -10.17 -13.67
CA LEU A 56 5.24 -11.38 -13.27
C LEU A 56 6.21 -11.13 -12.10
N ILE A 57 6.64 -9.88 -11.91
CA ILE A 57 7.62 -9.51 -10.88
C ILE A 57 6.92 -9.39 -9.54
N THR A 58 7.40 -10.16 -8.54
CA THR A 58 6.88 -10.11 -7.17
C THR A 58 7.80 -9.38 -6.21
N ASN A 59 9.08 -9.22 -6.53
CA ASN A 59 10.08 -8.61 -5.65
C ASN A 59 10.97 -7.65 -6.46
N LEU A 60 10.83 -6.35 -6.17
CA LEU A 60 11.50 -5.28 -6.91
C LEU A 60 12.24 -4.35 -5.95
N LYS A 61 13.53 -4.13 -6.22
CA LYS A 61 14.35 -3.07 -5.65
C LYS A 61 14.67 -2.04 -6.71
N ILE A 62 14.48 -0.77 -6.37
CA ILE A 62 14.81 0.37 -7.23
C ILE A 62 15.91 1.19 -6.57
N ILE A 63 16.88 1.62 -7.36
CA ILE A 63 17.98 2.52 -6.98
C ILE A 63 17.92 3.73 -7.91
N GLY A 64 18.10 4.94 -7.38
CA GLY A 64 18.09 6.18 -8.15
C GLY A 64 16.80 6.98 -7.97
N GLU A 65 16.44 7.82 -8.94
CA GLU A 65 15.29 8.72 -8.82
C GLU A 65 14.04 8.11 -9.47
N ILE A 66 12.88 8.34 -8.84
CA ILE A 66 11.55 7.97 -9.36
C ILE A 66 10.62 9.18 -9.34
N ASN A 67 9.74 9.27 -10.34
CA ASN A 67 8.71 10.29 -10.44
C ASN A 67 7.31 9.70 -10.63
N GLY A 68 6.33 10.53 -10.99
CA GLY A 68 4.93 10.12 -11.15
C GLY A 68 4.73 9.00 -12.16
N THR A 69 5.48 8.99 -13.28
CA THR A 69 5.41 7.94 -14.31
C THR A 69 5.84 6.58 -13.73
N ASP A 70 6.94 6.54 -12.97
CA ASP A 70 7.42 5.32 -12.33
C ASP A 70 6.43 4.85 -11.25
N LEU A 71 5.94 5.77 -10.42
CA LEU A 71 5.00 5.45 -9.34
C LEU A 71 3.68 4.91 -9.89
N ARG A 72 3.15 5.48 -10.98
CA ARG A 72 1.98 4.96 -11.69
C ARG A 72 2.18 3.52 -12.14
N PHE A 73 3.35 3.21 -12.71
CA PHE A 73 3.69 1.86 -13.17
C PHE A 73 3.84 0.87 -12.00
N ILE A 74 4.49 1.30 -10.90
CA ILE A 74 4.62 0.51 -9.66
C ILE A 74 3.24 0.18 -9.09
N ARG A 75 2.29 1.11 -9.08
CA ARG A 75 0.91 0.88 -8.64
C ARG A 75 0.24 -0.25 -9.43
N GLU A 76 0.36 -0.22 -10.76
CA GLU A 76 -0.20 -1.26 -11.62
C GLU A 76 0.42 -2.63 -11.33
N MET A 77 1.73 -2.68 -11.06
CA MET A 77 2.44 -3.90 -10.63
C MET A 77 1.96 -4.39 -9.27
N ALA A 78 1.54 -3.47 -8.39
CA ALA A 78 1.13 -3.73 -7.02
C ALA A 78 -0.38 -3.99 -6.85
N GLY A 79 -1.11 -4.21 -7.94
CA GLY A 79 -2.51 -4.63 -7.91
C GLY A 79 -3.54 -3.50 -8.03
N CYS A 80 -3.14 -2.23 -8.31
CA CYS A 80 -4.07 -1.11 -8.44
C CYS A 80 -3.57 -0.07 -9.43
N ASN A 81 -4.40 0.37 -10.37
CA ASN A 81 -4.03 1.41 -11.33
C ASN A 81 -4.23 2.85 -10.80
N ALA A 82 -3.96 3.86 -11.64
CA ALA A 82 -4.11 5.26 -11.28
C ALA A 82 -5.57 5.70 -11.00
N TYR A 83 -6.55 4.90 -11.38
CA TYR A 83 -7.98 5.16 -11.17
C TYR A 83 -8.56 4.39 -9.97
N GLY A 84 -7.72 3.73 -9.17
CA GLY A 84 -8.17 2.90 -8.05
C GLY A 84 -8.77 1.55 -8.47
N ILE A 85 -8.63 1.16 -9.75
CA ILE A 85 -9.17 -0.09 -10.28
C ILE A 85 -8.13 -1.20 -10.10
N SER A 86 -8.56 -2.38 -9.63
CA SER A 86 -7.69 -3.54 -9.45
C SER A 86 -7.04 -3.98 -10.75
N THR A 87 -5.78 -4.39 -10.68
CA THR A 87 -4.98 -4.96 -11.77
C THR A 87 -4.52 -6.37 -11.42
N SER A 88 -3.96 -7.08 -12.40
CA SER A 88 -3.35 -8.40 -12.20
C SER A 88 -1.88 -8.33 -11.75
N GLY A 89 -1.46 -7.21 -11.18
CA GLY A 89 -0.10 -7.03 -10.67
C GLY A 89 0.16 -7.88 -9.42
N ASN A 90 1.34 -8.51 -9.37
CA ASN A 90 1.73 -9.45 -8.30
C ASN A 90 2.92 -8.93 -7.46
N LEU A 91 3.28 -7.65 -7.60
CA LEU A 91 4.37 -7.06 -6.83
C LEU A 91 4.03 -7.07 -5.34
N SER A 92 4.73 -7.89 -4.58
CA SER A 92 4.49 -8.07 -3.15
C SER A 92 5.56 -7.42 -2.28
N VAL A 93 6.81 -7.39 -2.74
CA VAL A 93 7.92 -6.76 -2.03
C VAL A 93 8.47 -5.61 -2.86
N LEU A 94 8.41 -4.40 -2.31
CA LEU A 94 8.91 -3.18 -2.93
C LEU A 94 9.99 -2.54 -2.04
N ASP A 95 11.21 -2.53 -2.52
CA ASP A 95 12.33 -1.87 -1.84
C ASP A 95 12.72 -0.56 -2.55
N LEU A 96 12.37 0.55 -1.91
CA LEU A 96 12.69 1.92 -2.32
C LEU A 96 13.76 2.55 -1.42
N SER A 97 14.42 1.78 -0.55
CA SER A 97 15.35 2.32 0.45
C SER A 97 16.50 3.14 -0.14
N GLU A 98 16.89 2.86 -1.38
CA GLU A 98 17.95 3.57 -2.12
C GLU A 98 17.40 4.43 -3.27
N THR A 99 16.11 4.82 -3.19
CA THR A 99 15.50 5.73 -4.14
C THR A 99 15.36 7.14 -3.57
N ARG A 100 15.18 8.10 -4.47
CA ARG A 100 14.70 9.43 -4.17
C ARG A 100 13.42 9.70 -4.97
N ILE A 101 12.40 10.23 -4.31
CA ILE A 101 11.17 10.67 -4.99
C ILE A 101 11.40 12.10 -5.44
N VAL A 102 11.20 12.34 -6.74
CA VAL A 102 11.32 13.66 -7.36
C VAL A 102 10.00 14.08 -8.01
N GLU A 103 9.78 15.38 -8.09
CA GLU A 103 8.63 15.91 -8.83
C GLU A 103 8.76 15.62 -10.34
N GLY A 104 7.62 15.61 -11.04
CA GLY A 104 7.55 15.43 -12.50
C GLY A 104 6.94 14.10 -12.92
N GLY A 105 7.01 13.83 -14.22
CA GLY A 105 6.36 12.69 -14.85
C GLY A 105 4.84 12.84 -14.95
N ASP A 106 4.15 11.74 -15.26
CA ASP A 106 2.70 11.69 -15.33
C ASP A 106 2.08 11.71 -13.92
N TYR A 107 0.77 11.99 -13.85
CA TYR A 107 0.03 11.75 -12.62
C TYR A 107 0.06 10.26 -12.24
N TYR A 108 0.21 9.97 -10.95
CA TYR A 108 0.20 8.59 -10.46
C TYR A 108 -1.17 8.13 -9.96
N PHE A 109 -2.07 9.08 -9.66
CA PHE A 109 -3.43 8.79 -9.21
C PHE A 109 -4.40 9.89 -9.65
N VAL A 110 -5.67 9.50 -9.87
CA VAL A 110 -6.78 10.42 -10.10
C VAL A 110 -7.70 10.37 -8.90
N ARG A 111 -7.83 11.48 -8.18
CA ARG A 111 -8.78 11.62 -7.09
C ARG A 111 -10.09 12.14 -7.65
N TYR A 112 -11.15 11.39 -7.41
CA TYR A 112 -12.52 11.79 -7.77
C TYR A 112 -13.14 12.51 -6.57
N ASP A 113 -13.40 13.80 -6.71
CA ASP A 113 -14.20 14.60 -5.79
C ASP A 113 -15.55 14.95 -6.46
N ASP A 114 -16.53 15.39 -5.69
CA ASP A 114 -17.90 15.59 -6.16
C ASP A 114 -18.02 16.58 -7.34
N ASP A 115 -17.04 17.48 -7.51
CA ASP A 115 -17.09 18.58 -8.49
C ASP A 115 -16.00 18.52 -9.56
N ASP A 116 -14.89 17.76 -9.41
CA ASP A 116 -13.80 17.71 -10.40
C ASP A 116 -12.83 16.53 -10.17
N ASP A 117 -12.20 16.09 -11.26
CA ASP A 117 -11.17 15.06 -11.24
C ASP A 117 -9.80 15.71 -11.00
N HIS A 118 -9.12 15.36 -9.91
CA HIS A 118 -7.81 15.87 -9.59
C HIS A 118 -6.69 14.86 -9.85
N ASN A 119 -5.79 15.21 -10.76
CA ASN A 119 -4.57 14.44 -11.01
C ASN A 119 -3.54 14.71 -9.92
N LEU A 120 -3.04 13.64 -9.27
CA LEU A 120 -2.01 13.73 -8.25
C LEU A 120 -0.63 13.43 -8.85
N TYR A 121 0.32 14.31 -8.57
CA TYR A 121 1.71 14.27 -9.04
C TYR A 121 2.67 14.08 -7.87
N THR A 122 3.87 13.58 -8.16
CA THR A 122 4.91 13.45 -7.14
C THR A 122 5.47 14.81 -6.72
N CYS A 123 5.84 14.92 -5.44
CA CYS A 123 6.60 16.00 -4.86
C CYS A 123 7.92 15.46 -4.32
N ASN A 124 8.95 16.31 -4.26
CA ASN A 124 10.26 15.91 -3.77
C ASN A 124 10.20 15.38 -2.34
N ASP A 125 10.75 14.18 -2.13
CA ASP A 125 10.92 13.54 -0.83
C ASP A 125 9.62 13.39 0.01
N ILE A 126 8.46 13.29 -0.68
CA ILE A 126 7.15 13.03 -0.07
C ILE A 126 6.49 11.84 -0.77
N ILE A 127 5.97 10.89 0.00
CA ILE A 127 5.00 9.93 -0.53
C ILE A 127 3.64 10.63 -0.53
N GLY A 128 3.21 11.08 -1.70
CA GLY A 128 2.03 11.91 -1.87
C GLY A 128 0.73 11.17 -1.54
N GLU A 129 -0.35 11.92 -1.42
CA GLU A 129 -1.69 11.40 -1.13
C GLU A 129 -2.09 10.29 -2.12
N TYR A 130 -2.71 9.20 -1.63
CA TYR A 130 -3.12 8.01 -2.41
C TYR A 130 -1.98 7.25 -3.13
N ALA A 131 -0.70 7.53 -2.89
CA ALA A 131 0.41 6.99 -3.67
C ALA A 131 0.38 5.45 -3.84
N PHE A 132 -0.02 4.70 -2.83
CA PHE A 132 -0.21 3.24 -2.87
C PHE A 132 -1.63 2.80 -2.49
N PHE A 133 -2.62 3.71 -2.59
CA PHE A 133 -4.02 3.39 -2.30
C PHE A 133 -4.48 2.15 -3.08
N GLY A 134 -5.05 1.16 -2.38
CA GLY A 134 -5.59 -0.06 -2.97
C GLY A 134 -4.56 -1.01 -3.56
N CYS A 135 -3.25 -0.80 -3.34
CA CYS A 135 -2.19 -1.70 -3.80
C CYS A 135 -2.20 -3.00 -2.96
N SER A 136 -3.20 -3.83 -3.20
CA SER A 136 -3.53 -5.00 -2.36
C SER A 136 -2.54 -6.15 -2.45
N SER A 137 -1.66 -6.19 -3.46
CA SER A 137 -0.63 -7.22 -3.59
C SER A 137 0.60 -6.95 -2.72
N LEU A 138 0.81 -5.71 -2.25
CA LEU A 138 1.97 -5.35 -1.44
C LEU A 138 1.91 -6.01 -0.06
N THR A 139 2.94 -6.77 0.28
CA THR A 139 3.16 -7.38 1.61
C THR A 139 4.21 -6.63 2.41
N SER A 140 5.17 -6.00 1.74
CA SER A 140 6.25 -5.24 2.38
C SER A 140 6.70 -4.07 1.51
N VAL A 141 6.93 -2.92 2.14
CA VAL A 141 7.47 -1.71 1.50
C VAL A 141 8.58 -1.12 2.36
N ASN A 142 9.77 -0.90 1.76
CA ASN A 142 10.84 -0.12 2.35
C ASN A 142 10.80 1.30 1.80
N ILE A 143 10.50 2.26 2.66
CA ILE A 143 10.40 3.69 2.33
C ILE A 143 11.81 4.29 2.28
N PRO A 144 12.11 5.20 1.32
CA PRO A 144 13.39 5.90 1.24
C PRO A 144 13.68 6.72 2.50
N SER A 145 14.93 6.75 2.94
CA SER A 145 15.35 7.56 4.09
C SER A 145 15.31 9.07 3.84
N SER A 146 15.18 9.51 2.59
CA SER A 146 14.98 10.92 2.21
C SER A 146 13.54 11.40 2.47
N VAL A 147 12.56 10.48 2.57
CA VAL A 147 11.14 10.84 2.72
C VAL A 147 10.88 11.50 4.05
N THR A 148 10.26 12.69 4.01
CA THR A 148 9.94 13.51 5.18
C THR A 148 8.45 13.48 5.56
N GLY A 149 7.57 13.07 4.62
CA GLY A 149 6.13 13.01 4.84
C GLY A 149 5.45 11.85 4.13
N ILE A 150 4.45 11.28 4.79
CA ILE A 150 3.51 10.29 4.25
C ILE A 150 2.15 10.97 4.19
N GLY A 151 1.62 11.16 2.97
CA GLY A 151 0.36 11.86 2.73
C GLY A 151 -0.88 11.10 3.19
N ASN A 152 -2.06 11.71 2.96
CA ASN A 152 -3.33 11.09 3.31
C ASN A 152 -3.58 9.83 2.46
N LYS A 153 -4.16 8.79 3.08
CA LYS A 153 -4.64 7.57 2.41
C LYS A 153 -3.56 6.83 1.59
N VAL A 154 -2.25 7.06 1.87
CA VAL A 154 -1.14 6.51 1.07
C VAL A 154 -1.26 5.00 0.92
N PHE A 155 -1.42 4.24 2.00
CA PHE A 155 -1.54 2.78 1.99
C PHE A 155 -2.96 2.30 2.32
N ARG A 156 -3.97 3.17 2.22
CA ARG A 156 -5.34 2.78 2.52
C ARG A 156 -5.76 1.60 1.63
N GLY A 157 -6.25 0.52 2.24
CA GLY A 157 -6.70 -0.68 1.53
C GLY A 157 -5.57 -1.56 0.99
N CYS A 158 -4.32 -1.39 1.44
CA CYS A 158 -3.23 -2.35 1.20
C CYS A 158 -3.45 -3.58 2.09
N THR A 159 -4.44 -4.40 1.75
CA THR A 159 -4.95 -5.48 2.61
C THR A 159 -3.93 -6.56 2.92
N SER A 160 -2.95 -6.79 2.04
CA SER A 160 -1.87 -7.78 2.23
C SER A 160 -0.64 -7.23 2.95
N LEU A 161 -0.58 -5.92 3.26
CA LEU A 161 0.60 -5.31 3.87
C LEU A 161 0.78 -5.84 5.30
N THR A 162 1.85 -6.61 5.52
CA THR A 162 2.17 -7.23 6.82
C THR A 162 3.17 -6.41 7.63
N SER A 163 4.05 -5.70 6.94
CA SER A 163 5.10 -4.89 7.55
C SER A 163 5.44 -3.67 6.72
N ILE A 164 5.81 -2.59 7.40
CA ILE A 164 6.31 -1.37 6.79
C ILE A 164 7.40 -0.77 7.66
N ASN A 165 8.49 -0.33 7.04
CA ASN A 165 9.54 0.41 7.71
C ASN A 165 9.39 1.89 7.42
N ILE A 166 8.97 2.68 8.43
CA ILE A 166 8.83 4.13 8.35
C ILE A 166 10.15 4.75 8.83
N PRO A 167 10.90 5.47 7.97
CA PRO A 167 12.19 6.02 8.35
C PRO A 167 12.06 7.18 9.36
N SER A 168 13.12 7.43 10.13
CA SER A 168 13.16 8.48 11.14
C SER A 168 13.10 9.90 10.58
N SER A 169 13.27 10.07 9.27
CA SER A 169 13.09 11.33 8.55
C SER A 169 11.62 11.76 8.44
N VAL A 170 10.66 10.80 8.57
CA VAL A 170 9.23 11.11 8.46
C VAL A 170 8.78 11.86 9.70
N THR A 171 8.23 13.05 9.50
CA THR A 171 7.70 13.93 10.56
C THR A 171 6.18 13.95 10.60
N GLU A 172 5.52 13.56 9.49
CA GLU A 172 4.06 13.59 9.32
C GLU A 172 3.54 12.30 8.69
N ILE A 173 2.45 11.78 9.25
CA ILE A 173 1.67 10.67 8.71
C ILE A 173 0.23 11.16 8.57
N GLY A 174 -0.26 11.17 7.34
CA GLY A 174 -1.57 11.73 6.99
C GLY A 174 -2.75 10.89 7.48
N TRP A 175 -3.93 11.47 7.36
CA TRP A 175 -5.20 10.84 7.71
C TRP A 175 -5.45 9.60 6.85
N TYR A 176 -5.99 8.54 7.46
CA TYR A 176 -6.28 7.25 6.80
C TYR A 176 -5.04 6.59 6.16
N ALA A 177 -3.80 7.00 6.49
CA ALA A 177 -2.60 6.57 5.78
C ALA A 177 -2.47 5.04 5.67
N PHE A 178 -2.87 4.29 6.69
CA PHE A 178 -2.84 2.82 6.77
C PHE A 178 -4.23 2.20 6.99
N SER A 179 -5.31 2.98 6.82
CA SER A 179 -6.67 2.47 7.06
C SER A 179 -6.96 1.26 6.17
N GLY A 180 -7.47 0.18 6.77
CA GLY A 180 -7.78 -1.07 6.06
C GLY A 180 -6.57 -1.91 5.67
N CYS A 181 -5.37 -1.66 6.24
CA CYS A 181 -4.23 -2.57 6.16
C CYS A 181 -4.47 -3.78 7.08
N SER A 182 -5.42 -4.63 6.70
CA SER A 182 -5.97 -5.68 7.57
C SER A 182 -4.96 -6.76 7.95
N SER A 183 -3.87 -6.93 7.19
CA SER A 183 -2.78 -7.87 7.49
C SER A 183 -1.62 -7.26 8.28
N LEU A 184 -1.63 -5.94 8.56
CA LEU A 184 -0.54 -5.26 9.26
C LEU A 184 -0.50 -5.73 10.72
N THR A 185 0.60 -6.38 11.13
CA THR A 185 0.71 -6.99 12.47
C THR A 185 1.36 -6.07 13.50
N SER A 186 2.24 -5.20 13.06
CA SER A 186 2.91 -4.22 13.90
C SER A 186 3.34 -3.00 13.10
N VAL A 187 3.46 -1.86 13.76
CA VAL A 187 4.01 -0.63 13.18
C VAL A 187 4.89 0.07 14.22
N ASN A 188 6.06 0.52 13.76
CA ASN A 188 6.93 1.37 14.56
C ASN A 188 6.80 2.81 14.06
N ILE A 189 6.19 3.68 14.88
CA ILE A 189 6.02 5.10 14.57
C ILE A 189 7.30 5.82 14.97
N PRO A 190 7.98 6.58 14.08
CA PRO A 190 9.23 7.28 14.41
C PRO A 190 9.04 8.35 15.47
N SER A 191 10.08 8.60 16.27
CA SER A 191 10.07 9.66 17.29
C SER A 191 10.04 11.09 16.74
N SER A 192 10.18 11.26 15.44
CA SER A 192 9.98 12.51 14.71
C SER A 192 8.50 12.90 14.59
N VAL A 193 7.58 11.92 14.60
CA VAL A 193 6.13 12.12 14.48
C VAL A 193 5.55 12.71 15.76
N LYS A 194 4.71 13.76 15.63
CA LYS A 194 4.11 14.50 16.75
C LYS A 194 2.63 14.17 16.98
N SER A 195 1.97 13.63 15.97
CA SER A 195 0.54 13.29 16.03
C SER A 195 0.24 12.05 15.22
N ILE A 196 -0.80 11.31 15.62
CA ILE A 196 -1.41 10.24 14.86
C ILE A 196 -2.75 10.79 14.39
N GLY A 197 -2.90 10.99 13.07
CA GLY A 197 -4.08 11.62 12.48
C GLY A 197 -5.33 10.75 12.53
N ASP A 198 -6.45 11.32 12.06
CA ASP A 198 -7.75 10.65 12.06
C ASP A 198 -7.70 9.39 11.20
N TYR A 199 -8.23 8.29 11.75
CA TYR A 199 -8.38 6.99 11.09
C TYR A 199 -7.08 6.41 10.53
N THR A 200 -5.91 6.89 10.97
CA THR A 200 -4.60 6.50 10.40
C THR A 200 -4.41 5.00 10.34
N PHE A 201 -4.78 4.25 11.38
CA PHE A 201 -4.70 2.79 11.46
C PHE A 201 -6.08 2.12 11.60
N SER A 202 -7.15 2.81 11.22
CA SER A 202 -8.50 2.24 11.31
C SER A 202 -8.59 0.93 10.50
N SER A 203 -9.27 -0.08 11.06
CA SER A 203 -9.47 -1.39 10.45
C SER A 203 -8.17 -2.17 10.14
N CYS A 204 -7.09 -1.89 10.87
CA CYS A 204 -5.89 -2.74 10.89
C CYS A 204 -6.16 -3.94 11.81
N SER A 205 -7.03 -4.86 11.38
CA SER A 205 -7.59 -5.93 12.24
C SER A 205 -6.56 -6.93 12.77
N SER A 206 -5.42 -7.09 12.09
CA SER A 206 -4.31 -7.96 12.56
C SER A 206 -3.27 -7.22 13.42
N LEU A 207 -3.44 -5.91 13.68
CA LEU A 207 -2.47 -5.14 14.45
C LEU A 207 -2.52 -5.57 15.92
N THR A 208 -1.46 -6.25 16.37
CA THR A 208 -1.35 -6.76 17.75
C THR A 208 -0.61 -5.82 18.68
N SER A 209 0.25 -4.99 18.13
CA SER A 209 1.05 -4.02 18.89
C SER A 209 1.35 -2.76 18.09
N VAL A 210 1.36 -1.64 18.79
CA VAL A 210 1.81 -0.34 18.27
C VAL A 210 2.71 0.33 19.30
N ASN A 211 3.86 0.81 18.85
CA ASN A 211 4.72 1.63 19.67
C ASN A 211 4.45 3.11 19.39
N ILE A 212 3.73 3.78 20.29
CA ILE A 212 3.46 5.22 20.21
C ILE A 212 4.64 5.94 20.87
N PRO A 213 5.42 6.73 20.12
CA PRO A 213 6.60 7.39 20.69
C PRO A 213 6.21 8.53 21.64
N SER A 214 7.09 8.85 22.59
CA SER A 214 6.89 9.93 23.57
C SER A 214 6.80 11.33 22.95
N SER A 215 7.06 11.47 21.67
CA SER A 215 6.89 12.71 20.89
C SER A 215 5.44 13.01 20.55
N VAL A 216 4.55 12.00 20.58
CA VAL A 216 3.13 12.16 20.21
C VAL A 216 2.39 12.88 21.29
N THR A 217 1.66 13.93 20.88
CA THR A 217 0.84 14.77 21.78
C THR A 217 -0.66 14.66 21.46
N TRP A 218 -1.03 14.12 20.31
CA TRP A 218 -2.41 14.01 19.86
C TRP A 218 -2.65 12.69 19.10
N ILE A 219 -3.77 12.04 19.40
CA ILE A 219 -4.28 10.85 18.71
C ILE A 219 -5.67 11.22 18.19
N GLY A 220 -5.86 11.17 16.87
CA GLY A 220 -7.06 11.63 16.19
C GLY A 220 -8.26 10.70 16.31
N ASP A 221 -9.37 11.14 15.72
CA ASP A 221 -10.64 10.41 15.69
C ASP A 221 -10.47 9.05 14.99
N GLY A 222 -10.97 7.99 15.61
CA GLY A 222 -10.91 6.64 15.05
C GLY A 222 -9.51 6.14 14.69
N ALA A 223 -8.44 6.73 15.22
CA ALA A 223 -7.06 6.45 14.79
C ALA A 223 -6.71 4.95 14.77
N PHE A 224 -7.24 4.16 15.71
CA PHE A 224 -7.10 2.70 15.81
C PHE A 224 -8.46 1.98 15.81
N SER A 225 -9.54 2.62 15.37
CA SER A 225 -10.85 2.00 15.34
C SER A 225 -10.86 0.72 14.50
N GLY A 226 -11.42 -0.38 15.04
CA GLY A 226 -11.47 -1.67 14.36
C GLY A 226 -10.14 -2.44 14.35
N CYS A 227 -9.15 -2.05 15.18
CA CYS A 227 -7.94 -2.83 15.42
C CYS A 227 -8.25 -4.00 16.37
N SER A 228 -9.04 -4.97 15.91
CA SER A 228 -9.63 -6.03 16.74
C SER A 228 -8.63 -7.02 17.36
N SER A 229 -7.37 -7.01 16.93
CA SER A 229 -6.28 -7.79 17.57
C SER A 229 -5.45 -6.96 18.56
N LEU A 230 -5.71 -5.66 18.71
CA LEU A 230 -4.95 -4.78 19.59
C LEU A 230 -5.48 -4.85 21.02
N THR A 231 -4.85 -5.68 21.85
CA THR A 231 -5.31 -5.96 23.22
C THR A 231 -4.77 -4.98 24.25
N SER A 232 -3.69 -4.28 23.94
CA SER A 232 -3.10 -3.26 24.81
C SER A 232 -2.33 -2.22 24.02
N VAL A 233 -2.34 -1.00 24.54
CA VAL A 233 -1.53 0.10 23.99
C VAL A 233 -0.95 0.93 25.13
N ASN A 234 0.32 1.29 25.03
CA ASN A 234 0.92 2.23 25.98
C ASN A 234 0.75 3.65 25.46
N ILE A 235 -0.05 4.45 26.14
CA ILE A 235 -0.25 5.87 25.82
C ILE A 235 0.82 6.69 26.53
N PRO A 236 1.71 7.39 25.80
CA PRO A 236 2.73 8.24 26.42
C PRO A 236 2.12 9.38 27.25
N SER A 237 2.79 9.76 28.34
CA SER A 237 2.32 10.82 29.24
C SER A 237 2.21 12.21 28.59
N ARG A 238 2.81 12.40 27.41
CA ARG A 238 2.72 13.65 26.64
C ARG A 238 1.47 13.76 25.77
N VAL A 239 0.70 12.68 25.61
CA VAL A 239 -0.58 12.73 24.88
C VAL A 239 -1.56 13.55 25.71
N ILE A 240 -2.00 14.67 25.16
CA ILE A 240 -2.92 15.63 25.80
C ILE A 240 -4.35 15.49 25.29
N GLU A 241 -4.53 14.83 24.13
CA GLU A 241 -5.84 14.66 23.52
C GLU A 241 -5.94 13.30 22.79
N ILE A 242 -7.06 12.63 22.98
CA ILE A 242 -7.44 11.40 22.27
C ILE A 242 -8.83 11.65 21.67
N GLY A 243 -8.91 11.57 20.36
CA GLY A 243 -10.13 11.83 19.58
C GLY A 243 -11.24 10.80 19.80
N ASP A 244 -12.40 11.13 19.27
CA ASP A 244 -13.58 10.29 19.38
C ASP A 244 -13.34 8.91 18.75
N LYS A 245 -13.77 7.85 19.44
CA LYS A 245 -13.66 6.47 18.94
C LYS A 245 -12.25 6.04 18.56
N ALA A 246 -11.20 6.70 19.07
CA ALA A 246 -9.81 6.40 18.72
C ALA A 246 -9.46 4.91 18.83
N PHE A 247 -10.04 4.18 19.79
CA PHE A 247 -9.86 2.74 20.04
C PHE A 247 -11.19 1.96 19.99
N TYR A 248 -12.18 2.45 19.25
CA TYR A 248 -13.47 1.76 19.10
C TYR A 248 -13.28 0.41 18.41
N ASP A 249 -13.96 -0.65 18.88
CA ASP A 249 -13.81 -2.04 18.39
C ASP A 249 -12.36 -2.59 18.47
N CYS A 250 -11.51 -2.08 19.37
CA CYS A 250 -10.34 -2.80 19.89
C CYS A 250 -10.80 -3.74 21.01
N ILE A 251 -10.25 -4.97 21.06
CA ILE A 251 -10.65 -6.00 22.07
C ILE A 251 -9.61 -6.02 23.18
#